data_fa13960019b9912ff069608ff985ca88
#
_entry.id   fa13960019b9912ff069608ff985ca88
#
_cell.length_a   1.000
_cell.length_b   1.000
_cell.length_c   1.000
_cell.angle_alpha   90.00
_cell.angle_beta   90.00
_cell.angle_gamma   90.00
#
_symmetry.space_group_name_H-M   'P 1'
#
loop_
_entity.id
_entity.type
_entity.pdbx_description
1 polymer ?
#
loop_
_entity_poly.entity_id
_entity_poly.type
_entity_poly.pdbx_seq_one_letter_code
_entity_poly.pdbx_strand_id
1 'polypeptide(L)'
;DTVYKTYFAQTKLSSLTTGHAVVTVPPGLDTAVYSAYKELIRLAWREVTHDESAIEFEFQQQEAVAQAAPAGNNSFRDFLKPSIPLSGSFRFENFVPGDKAQLAFNAALAVARNPDGTQYNPLFIYGSSGLGKTHLLQAIGNYILEDDPTKRVCYLTSEDFSQQYMKCLREQRITEMSDFYRNEV
;
A
#
# COMPACT_ATOMS: atom_id res chain seq x y z
N ASP A 1 9.65 8.74 -20.27
CA ASP A 1 10.68 7.96 -19.56
C ASP A 1 10.26 7.35 -18.23
N THR A 2 9.21 7.86 -17.61
CA THR A 2 8.68 7.31 -16.36
C THR A 2 8.10 5.91 -16.56
N VAL A 3 7.35 5.70 -17.63
CA VAL A 3 6.75 4.39 -17.98
C VAL A 3 7.84 3.32 -18.16
N TYR A 4 8.91 3.64 -18.91
CA TYR A 4 10.03 2.72 -19.10
C TYR A 4 10.66 2.30 -17.76
N LYS A 5 10.98 3.28 -16.90
CA LYS A 5 11.60 3.00 -15.59
C LYS A 5 10.71 2.18 -14.66
N THR A 6 9.40 2.42 -14.72
CA THR A 6 8.43 1.75 -13.84
C THR A 6 8.14 0.32 -14.30
N TYR A 7 7.97 0.10 -15.60
CA TYR A 7 7.46 -1.17 -16.11
C TYR A 7 8.50 -2.00 -16.86
N PHE A 8 9.42 -1.38 -17.59
CA PHE A 8 10.30 -2.10 -18.52
C PHE A 8 11.75 -2.25 -18.06
N ALA A 9 12.24 -1.39 -17.18
CA ALA A 9 13.65 -1.41 -16.76
C ALA A 9 14.09 -2.71 -16.07
N GLN A 10 13.16 -3.48 -15.53
CA GLN A 10 13.43 -4.74 -14.82
C GLN A 10 12.95 -5.99 -15.59
N THR A 11 12.40 -5.82 -16.79
CA THR A 11 12.03 -6.95 -17.63
C THR A 11 13.27 -7.61 -18.24
N LYS A 12 13.22 -8.91 -18.43
CA LYS A 12 14.33 -9.67 -19.02
C LYS A 12 13.82 -10.57 -20.15
N LEU A 13 14.56 -10.62 -21.24
CA LEU A 13 14.33 -11.61 -22.28
C LEU A 13 14.83 -12.97 -21.78
N SER A 14 13.92 -13.91 -21.57
CA SER A 14 14.23 -15.22 -21.00
C SER A 14 14.51 -16.27 -22.06
N SER A 15 13.81 -16.23 -23.17
CA SER A 15 14.11 -17.09 -24.31
C SER A 15 13.78 -16.38 -25.62
N LEU A 16 14.53 -16.72 -26.66
CA LEU A 16 14.33 -16.25 -28.01
C LEU A 16 14.45 -17.45 -28.97
N THR A 17 13.37 -17.74 -29.66
CA THR A 17 13.31 -18.72 -30.71
C THR A 17 12.81 -18.07 -31.99
N THR A 18 12.97 -18.74 -33.13
CA THR A 18 12.52 -18.21 -34.43
C THR A 18 11.02 -17.91 -34.37
N GLY A 19 10.67 -16.64 -34.35
CA GLY A 19 9.28 -16.16 -34.32
C GLY A 19 8.63 -16.03 -32.95
N HIS A 20 9.32 -16.37 -31.84
CA HIS A 20 8.74 -16.28 -30.50
C HIS A 20 9.76 -15.80 -29.45
N ALA A 21 9.41 -14.80 -28.68
CA ALA A 21 10.23 -14.23 -27.61
C ALA A 21 9.46 -14.27 -26.29
N VAL A 22 10.05 -14.87 -25.28
CA VAL A 22 9.50 -14.90 -23.92
C VAL A 22 10.17 -13.82 -23.09
N VAL A 23 9.38 -12.88 -22.59
CA VAL A 23 9.82 -11.79 -21.74
C VAL A 23 9.34 -12.03 -20.32
N THR A 24 10.29 -12.18 -19.41
CA THR A 24 9.96 -12.30 -17.98
C THR A 24 9.77 -10.93 -17.36
N VAL A 25 8.63 -10.75 -16.74
CA VAL A 25 8.21 -9.53 -16.03
C VAL A 25 8.42 -9.69 -14.53
N PRO A 26 8.81 -8.61 -13.84
CA PRO A 26 8.94 -8.65 -12.38
C PRO A 26 7.64 -9.08 -11.71
N PRO A 27 7.71 -9.80 -10.59
CA PRO A 27 6.54 -10.17 -9.82
C PRO A 27 5.79 -8.92 -9.32
N GLY A 28 4.46 -8.99 -9.28
CA GLY A 28 3.59 -7.90 -8.82
C GLY A 28 3.19 -6.86 -9.87
N LEU A 29 3.66 -7.00 -11.12
CA LEU A 29 3.18 -6.18 -12.24
C LEU A 29 2.19 -6.99 -13.10
N ASP A 30 1.07 -6.35 -13.49
CA ASP A 30 0.06 -7.00 -14.32
C ASP A 30 0.57 -7.22 -15.74
N THR A 31 0.55 -8.47 -16.21
CA THR A 31 0.94 -8.85 -17.58
C THR A 31 0.03 -8.19 -18.63
N ALA A 32 -1.20 -7.82 -18.27
CA ALA A 32 -2.11 -7.11 -19.17
C ALA A 32 -1.55 -5.75 -19.62
N VAL A 33 -0.79 -5.07 -18.75
CA VAL A 33 -0.13 -3.80 -19.09
C VAL A 33 0.87 -4.01 -20.22
N TYR A 34 1.67 -5.06 -20.17
CA TYR A 34 2.65 -5.37 -21.23
C TYR A 34 1.98 -5.76 -22.54
N SER A 35 0.85 -6.44 -22.47
CA SER A 35 0.05 -6.77 -23.66
C SER A 35 -0.45 -5.52 -24.39
N ALA A 36 -0.78 -4.45 -23.66
CA ALA A 36 -1.15 -3.18 -24.27
C ALA A 36 0.01 -2.49 -25.03
N TYR A 37 1.26 -2.76 -24.64
CA TYR A 37 2.45 -2.21 -25.29
C TYR A 37 3.08 -3.17 -26.33
N LYS A 38 2.48 -4.33 -26.60
CA LYS A 38 3.02 -5.37 -27.47
C LYS A 38 3.44 -4.85 -28.87
N GLU A 39 2.63 -3.99 -29.45
CA GLU A 39 2.93 -3.41 -30.77
C GLU A 39 4.11 -2.42 -30.75
N LEU A 40 4.23 -1.64 -29.68
CA LEU A 40 5.37 -0.73 -29.51
C LEU A 40 6.67 -1.52 -29.29
N ILE A 41 6.61 -2.64 -28.56
CA ILE A 41 7.75 -3.52 -28.34
C ILE A 41 8.18 -4.15 -29.67
N ARG A 42 7.25 -4.57 -30.50
CA ARG A 42 7.53 -5.10 -31.85
C ARG A 42 8.22 -4.06 -32.74
N LEU A 43 7.73 -2.83 -32.73
CA LEU A 43 8.35 -1.75 -33.52
C LEU A 43 9.79 -1.47 -33.04
N ALA A 44 9.99 -1.35 -31.74
CA ALA A 44 11.32 -1.14 -31.16
C ALA A 44 12.25 -2.32 -31.46
N TRP A 45 11.76 -3.56 -31.42
CA TRP A 45 12.53 -4.75 -31.76
C TRP A 45 13.03 -4.72 -33.20
N ARG A 46 12.15 -4.41 -34.17
CA ARG A 46 12.51 -4.27 -35.59
C ARG A 46 13.57 -3.19 -35.81
N GLU A 47 13.43 -2.07 -35.12
CA GLU A 47 14.38 -0.97 -35.25
C GLU A 47 15.78 -1.33 -34.73
N VAL A 48 15.85 -2.07 -33.63
CA VAL A 48 17.14 -2.45 -32.99
C VAL A 48 17.79 -3.65 -33.67
N THR A 49 17.03 -4.64 -34.08
CA THR A 49 17.58 -5.91 -34.62
C THR A 49 17.69 -5.93 -36.14
N HIS A 50 17.02 -4.96 -36.82
CA HIS A 50 16.86 -4.94 -38.29
C HIS A 50 16.23 -6.24 -38.83
N ASP A 51 15.52 -7.01 -38.01
CA ASP A 51 14.83 -8.24 -38.38
C ASP A 51 13.37 -7.96 -38.65
N GLU A 52 12.92 -8.19 -39.85
CA GLU A 52 11.52 -8.03 -40.28
C GLU A 52 10.64 -9.24 -39.94
N SER A 53 11.21 -10.29 -39.35
CA SER A 53 10.47 -11.48 -38.94
C SER A 53 9.38 -11.11 -37.92
N ALA A 54 8.21 -11.68 -38.09
CA ALA A 54 7.13 -11.49 -37.12
C ALA A 54 7.47 -12.23 -35.81
N ILE A 55 7.89 -11.51 -34.79
CA ILE A 55 8.15 -12.10 -33.47
C ILE A 55 6.90 -11.92 -32.61
N GLU A 56 6.46 -13.00 -32.01
CA GLU A 56 5.41 -13.00 -31.02
C GLU A 56 6.01 -12.90 -29.61
N PHE A 57 5.60 -11.85 -28.88
CA PHE A 57 6.03 -11.65 -27.50
C PHE A 57 5.04 -12.28 -26.54
N GLU A 58 5.51 -13.19 -25.70
CA GLU A 58 4.80 -13.76 -24.57
C GLU A 58 5.38 -13.16 -23.28
N PHE A 59 4.51 -12.64 -22.42
CA PHE A 59 4.89 -12.08 -21.14
C PHE A 59 4.55 -13.08 -20.04
N GLN A 60 5.58 -13.58 -19.38
CA GLN A 60 5.44 -14.50 -18.25
C GLN A 60 5.87 -13.78 -16.97
N GLN A 61 5.09 -13.90 -15.90
CA GLN A 61 5.57 -13.50 -14.60
C GLN A 61 6.73 -14.41 -14.20
N GLN A 62 7.78 -13.80 -13.68
CA GLN A 62 8.83 -14.57 -13.06
C GLN A 62 8.20 -15.35 -11.92
N GLU A 63 8.08 -16.67 -12.04
CA GLU A 63 7.80 -17.50 -10.89
C GLU A 63 8.85 -17.14 -9.85
N ALA A 64 8.42 -16.59 -8.73
CA ALA A 64 9.29 -16.43 -7.60
C ALA A 64 9.81 -17.84 -7.31
N VAL A 65 11.04 -18.12 -7.69
CA VAL A 65 11.75 -19.24 -7.09
C VAL A 65 11.63 -18.97 -5.61
N ALA A 66 10.78 -19.74 -4.96
CA ALA A 66 10.68 -19.73 -3.52
C ALA A 66 12.07 -20.12 -3.01
N GLN A 67 12.96 -19.15 -2.94
CA GLN A 67 14.05 -19.21 -2.00
C GLN A 67 13.32 -19.28 -0.69
N ALA A 68 13.30 -20.49 -0.13
CA ALA A 68 12.88 -20.73 1.23
C ALA A 68 13.54 -19.62 2.07
N ALA A 69 12.78 -18.61 2.41
CA ALA A 69 13.18 -17.68 3.43
C ALA A 69 13.51 -18.57 4.64
N PRO A 70 14.65 -18.33 5.31
CA PRO A 70 14.94 -19.08 6.49
C PRO A 70 13.70 -19.00 7.38
N ALA A 71 13.20 -20.15 7.83
CA ALA A 71 12.08 -20.28 8.73
C ALA A 71 12.47 -19.66 10.08
N GLY A 72 12.52 -18.35 10.14
CA GLY A 72 12.42 -17.56 11.32
C GLY A 72 10.96 -17.15 11.43
N ASN A 73 10.33 -17.42 12.57
CA ASN A 73 9.00 -16.95 12.95
C ASN A 73 8.97 -15.40 13.05
N ASN A 74 9.36 -14.71 11.99
CA ASN A 74 9.21 -13.26 11.94
C ASN A 74 7.74 -13.00 11.62
N SER A 75 6.99 -12.67 12.65
CA SER A 75 5.61 -12.18 12.53
C SER A 75 5.56 -11.12 11.45
N PHE A 76 4.47 -11.08 10.67
CA PHE A 76 4.27 -9.99 9.70
C PHE A 76 4.35 -8.61 10.36
N ARG A 77 4.05 -8.52 11.64
CA ARG A 77 4.23 -7.32 12.48
C ARG A 77 5.68 -6.83 12.52
N ASP A 78 6.66 -7.75 12.59
CA ASP A 78 8.08 -7.40 12.61
C ASP A 78 8.55 -6.89 11.23
N PHE A 79 7.83 -7.28 10.18
CA PHE A 79 8.07 -6.83 8.82
C PHE A 79 7.59 -5.39 8.58
N LEU A 80 6.49 -4.99 9.22
CA LEU A 80 5.96 -3.64 9.13
C LEU A 80 6.75 -2.67 10.01
N LYS A 81 6.72 -1.40 9.65
CA LYS A 81 7.15 -0.34 10.58
C LYS A 81 6.18 -0.30 11.77
N PRO A 82 6.71 -0.08 12.97
CA PRO A 82 5.84 0.09 14.13
C PRO A 82 4.91 1.30 13.94
N SER A 83 3.73 1.22 14.51
CA SER A 83 2.82 2.37 14.63
C SER A 83 3.54 3.55 15.28
N ILE A 84 3.25 4.75 14.80
CA ILE A 84 3.75 5.97 15.46
C ILE A 84 3.07 6.05 16.83
N PRO A 85 3.82 6.25 17.92
CA PRO A 85 3.24 6.39 19.24
C PRO A 85 2.25 7.55 19.30
N LEU A 86 1.10 7.32 19.92
CA LEU A 86 0.15 8.39 20.17
C LEU A 86 0.69 9.35 21.24
N SER A 87 0.55 10.64 21.01
CA SER A 87 0.88 11.64 22.03
C SER A 87 -0.20 11.70 23.08
N GLY A 88 0.16 11.50 24.35
CA GLY A 88 -0.78 11.57 25.48
C GLY A 88 -1.38 12.96 25.71
N SER A 89 -0.89 14.01 25.04
CA SER A 89 -1.47 15.35 25.08
C SER A 89 -2.66 15.53 24.14
N PHE A 90 -2.82 14.66 23.15
CA PHE A 90 -3.92 14.74 22.19
C PHE A 90 -5.11 13.92 22.68
N ARG A 91 -5.92 14.54 23.53
CA ARG A 91 -7.13 13.96 24.14
C ARG A 91 -8.33 14.84 23.81
N PHE A 92 -9.54 14.29 23.92
CA PHE A 92 -10.77 15.06 23.71
C PHE A 92 -10.93 16.18 24.72
N GLU A 93 -10.50 15.95 25.95
CA GLU A 93 -10.56 16.94 27.04
C GLU A 93 -9.68 18.17 26.76
N ASN A 94 -8.58 17.96 26.02
CA ASN A 94 -7.64 19.03 25.69
C ASN A 94 -7.99 19.74 24.37
N PHE A 95 -9.03 19.30 23.69
CA PHE A 95 -9.47 19.89 22.43
C PHE A 95 -10.59 20.90 22.67
N VAL A 96 -10.36 22.15 22.31
CA VAL A 96 -11.39 23.19 22.36
C VAL A 96 -11.98 23.37 20.96
N PRO A 97 -13.16 22.80 20.67
CA PRO A 97 -13.76 22.94 19.36
C PRO A 97 -14.26 24.37 19.14
N GLY A 98 -13.76 25.04 18.11
CA GLY A 98 -14.43 26.21 17.58
C GLY A 98 -15.74 25.83 16.87
N ASP A 99 -16.62 26.81 16.62
CA ASP A 99 -17.97 26.57 16.05
C ASP A 99 -17.96 25.66 14.81
N LYS A 100 -16.97 25.81 13.92
CA LYS A 100 -16.84 25.03 12.69
C LYS A 100 -16.27 23.61 12.91
N ALA A 101 -15.62 23.36 14.03
CA ALA A 101 -15.01 22.08 14.36
C ALA A 101 -15.92 21.17 15.21
N GLN A 102 -17.06 21.67 15.69
CA GLN A 102 -17.97 20.94 16.57
C GLN A 102 -18.49 19.64 15.92
N LEU A 103 -18.82 19.68 14.63
CA LEU A 103 -19.28 18.49 13.91
C LEU A 103 -18.17 17.43 13.83
N ALA A 104 -16.94 17.84 13.51
CA ALA A 104 -15.79 16.93 13.43
C ALA A 104 -15.47 16.32 14.81
N PHE A 105 -15.54 17.13 15.87
CA PHE A 105 -15.36 16.68 17.24
C PHE A 105 -16.40 15.63 17.64
N ASN A 106 -17.68 15.90 17.39
CA ASN A 106 -18.76 14.98 17.73
C ASN A 106 -18.68 13.66 16.94
N ALA A 107 -18.34 13.73 15.65
CA ALA A 107 -18.14 12.55 14.83
C ALA A 107 -16.91 11.72 15.31
N ALA A 108 -15.81 12.37 15.64
CA ALA A 108 -14.62 11.73 16.18
C ALA A 108 -14.91 11.04 17.52
N LEU A 109 -15.65 11.70 18.41
CA LEU A 109 -16.06 11.12 19.69
C LEU A 109 -17.01 9.93 19.52
N ALA A 110 -17.92 10.00 18.54
CA ALA A 110 -18.83 8.89 18.23
C ALA A 110 -18.07 7.66 17.74
N VAL A 111 -17.07 7.83 16.88
CA VAL A 111 -16.18 6.74 16.42
C VAL A 111 -15.36 6.19 17.59
N ALA A 112 -14.80 7.04 18.43
CA ALA A 112 -14.00 6.61 19.59
C ALA A 112 -14.81 5.73 20.57
N ARG A 113 -16.08 6.07 20.78
CA ARG A 113 -17.00 5.31 21.66
C ARG A 113 -17.49 3.99 21.07
N ASN A 114 -17.51 3.88 19.76
CA ASN A 114 -17.96 2.66 19.06
C ASN A 114 -17.10 2.42 17.81
N PRO A 115 -15.84 2.01 17.97
CA PRO A 115 -14.90 1.84 16.85
C PRO A 115 -15.31 0.74 15.89
N ASP A 116 -16.03 -0.27 16.36
CA ASP A 116 -16.54 -1.37 15.54
C ASP A 116 -17.90 -1.03 14.85
N GLY A 117 -18.43 0.17 15.14
CA GLY A 117 -19.71 0.63 14.58
C GLY A 117 -19.58 1.08 13.13
N THR A 118 -20.70 1.02 12.41
CA THR A 118 -20.77 1.46 11.01
C THR A 118 -21.00 2.96 10.86
N GLN A 119 -21.44 3.64 11.92
CA GLN A 119 -21.70 5.08 11.90
C GLN A 119 -20.36 5.83 11.88
N TYR A 120 -20.18 6.69 10.88
CA TYR A 120 -18.92 7.45 10.65
C TYR A 120 -17.67 6.58 10.45
N ASN A 121 -17.82 5.35 10.01
CA ASN A 121 -16.69 4.47 9.70
C ASN A 121 -16.76 4.01 8.22
N PRO A 122 -15.86 4.49 7.34
CA PRO A 122 -14.67 5.31 7.63
C PRO A 122 -14.98 6.79 7.95
N LEU A 123 -14.29 7.35 8.94
CA LEU A 123 -14.32 8.79 9.24
C LEU A 123 -13.26 9.54 8.43
N PHE A 124 -13.68 10.52 7.64
CA PHE A 124 -12.78 11.40 6.90
C PHE A 124 -12.86 12.84 7.42
N ILE A 125 -11.75 13.33 7.99
CA ILE A 125 -11.62 14.68 8.53
C ILE A 125 -10.73 15.52 7.61
N TYR A 126 -11.26 16.60 7.06
CA TYR A 126 -10.52 17.51 6.18
C TYR A 126 -10.66 18.96 6.62
N GLY A 127 -9.78 19.81 6.15
CA GLY A 127 -9.75 21.26 6.46
C GLY A 127 -8.34 21.83 6.38
N SER A 128 -8.23 23.15 6.56
CA SER A 128 -6.97 23.89 6.53
C SER A 128 -5.98 23.40 7.59
N SER A 129 -4.69 23.74 7.41
CA SER A 129 -3.66 23.42 8.40
C SER A 129 -3.96 24.11 9.73
N GLY A 130 -3.53 23.51 10.84
CA GLY A 130 -3.67 24.08 12.19
C GLY A 130 -5.06 23.93 12.84
N LEU A 131 -6.06 23.35 12.18
CA LEU A 131 -7.41 23.18 12.73
C LEU A 131 -7.59 21.98 13.68
N GLY A 132 -6.52 21.33 14.08
CA GLY A 132 -6.58 20.23 15.05
C GLY A 132 -6.96 18.86 14.48
N LYS A 133 -6.88 18.64 13.16
CA LYS A 133 -7.18 17.31 12.56
C LYS A 133 -6.36 16.19 13.19
N THR A 134 -5.06 16.38 13.30
CA THR A 134 -4.14 15.42 13.91
C THR A 134 -4.45 15.19 15.39
N HIS A 135 -4.86 16.24 16.11
CA HIS A 135 -5.31 16.15 17.49
C HIS A 135 -6.52 15.20 17.58
N LEU A 136 -7.56 15.43 16.78
CA LEU A 136 -8.76 14.58 16.79
C LEU A 136 -8.45 13.12 16.43
N LEU A 137 -7.61 12.88 15.43
CA LEU A 137 -7.22 11.51 15.06
C LEU A 137 -6.50 10.79 16.21
N GLN A 138 -5.56 11.46 16.89
CA GLN A 138 -4.86 10.84 18.01
C GLN A 138 -5.75 10.77 19.27
N ALA A 139 -6.68 11.71 19.45
CA ALA A 139 -7.65 11.66 20.54
C ALA A 139 -8.57 10.43 20.44
N ILE A 140 -8.99 10.04 19.21
CA ILE A 140 -9.73 8.80 18.98
C ILE A 140 -8.90 7.60 19.47
N GLY A 141 -7.65 7.49 19.04
CA GLY A 141 -6.78 6.38 19.41
C GLY A 141 -6.52 6.31 20.92
N ASN A 142 -6.22 7.45 21.55
CA ASN A 142 -6.02 7.52 23.00
C ASN A 142 -7.29 7.10 23.76
N TYR A 143 -8.46 7.59 23.34
CA TYR A 143 -9.73 7.25 23.98
C TYR A 143 -10.01 5.73 23.91
N ILE A 144 -9.82 5.11 22.74
CA ILE A 144 -10.04 3.67 22.55
C ILE A 144 -9.12 2.86 23.48
N LEU A 145 -7.84 3.21 23.56
CA LEU A 145 -6.87 2.49 24.41
C LEU A 145 -7.08 2.72 25.90
N GLU A 146 -7.71 3.84 26.30
CA GLU A 146 -8.08 4.10 27.68
C GLU A 146 -9.34 3.36 28.10
N ASP A 147 -10.32 3.26 27.21
CA ASP A 147 -11.57 2.54 27.42
C ASP A 147 -11.34 1.02 27.42
N ASP A 148 -10.56 0.52 26.45
CA ASP A 148 -10.21 -0.89 26.33
C ASP A 148 -8.73 -1.07 25.93
N PRO A 149 -7.83 -1.31 26.90
CA PRO A 149 -6.41 -1.55 26.64
C PRO A 149 -6.11 -2.81 25.81
N THR A 150 -7.07 -3.69 25.57
CA THR A 150 -6.90 -4.88 24.74
C THR A 150 -7.07 -4.58 23.26
N LYS A 151 -7.70 -3.48 22.92
CA LYS A 151 -7.85 -3.01 21.53
C LYS A 151 -6.50 -2.62 20.95
N ARG A 152 -6.39 -2.74 19.65
CA ARG A 152 -5.19 -2.36 18.90
C ARG A 152 -5.48 -1.16 18.03
N VAL A 153 -4.66 -0.15 18.19
CA VAL A 153 -4.73 1.09 17.42
C VAL A 153 -3.43 1.27 16.64
N CYS A 154 -3.56 1.49 15.34
CA CYS A 154 -2.43 1.78 14.47
C CYS A 154 -2.54 3.22 13.95
N TYR A 155 -1.57 4.05 14.29
CA TYR A 155 -1.46 5.42 13.80
C TYR A 155 -0.29 5.53 12.83
N LEU A 156 -0.56 5.95 11.60
CA LEU A 156 0.42 6.06 10.52
C LEU A 156 0.24 7.38 9.77
N THR A 157 1.34 7.90 9.22
CA THR A 157 1.24 8.91 8.17
C THR A 157 0.92 8.26 6.83
N SER A 158 0.41 9.04 5.87
CA SER A 158 0.21 8.57 4.49
C SER A 158 1.52 8.15 3.84
N GLU A 159 2.63 8.78 4.20
CA GLU A 159 3.97 8.43 3.72
C GLU A 159 4.40 7.05 4.25
N ASP A 160 4.26 6.81 5.56
CA ASP A 160 4.60 5.51 6.16
C ASP A 160 3.74 4.39 5.57
N PHE A 161 2.43 4.62 5.42
CA PHE A 161 1.54 3.65 4.78
C PHE A 161 1.97 3.35 3.34
N SER A 162 2.27 4.39 2.55
CA SER A 162 2.73 4.22 1.16
C SER A 162 4.05 3.45 1.07
N GLN A 163 5.00 3.73 1.97
CA GLN A 163 6.27 3.00 2.04
C GLN A 163 6.05 1.52 2.40
N GLN A 164 5.18 1.24 3.36
CA GLN A 164 4.82 -0.13 3.74
C GLN A 164 4.13 -0.87 2.58
N TYR A 165 3.18 -0.20 1.93
CA TYR A 165 2.50 -0.77 0.76
C TYR A 165 3.48 -1.12 -0.35
N MET A 166 4.39 -0.21 -0.71
CA MET A 166 5.41 -0.46 -1.73
C MET A 166 6.40 -1.57 -1.33
N LYS A 167 6.71 -1.68 -0.04
CA LYS A 167 7.52 -2.78 0.48
C LYS A 167 6.79 -4.12 0.34
N CYS A 168 5.52 -4.19 0.77
CA CYS A 168 4.68 -5.39 0.65
C CYS A 168 4.48 -5.79 -0.82
N LEU A 169 4.34 -4.82 -1.73
CA LEU A 169 4.21 -5.08 -3.16
C LEU A 169 5.46 -5.76 -3.72
N ARG A 170 6.64 -5.24 -3.39
CA ARG A 170 7.92 -5.82 -3.84
C ARG A 170 8.18 -7.22 -3.28
N GLU A 171 7.72 -7.47 -2.05
CA GLU A 171 7.89 -8.73 -1.34
C GLU A 171 6.72 -9.72 -1.58
N GLN A 172 5.75 -9.34 -2.43
CA GLN A 172 4.53 -10.14 -2.72
C GLN A 172 3.69 -10.46 -1.46
N ARG A 173 3.66 -9.57 -0.50
CA ARG A 173 2.98 -9.74 0.79
C ARG A 173 1.76 -8.82 0.96
N ILE A 174 1.15 -8.37 -0.14
CA ILE A 174 -0.02 -7.46 -0.10
C ILE A 174 -1.21 -8.09 0.61
N THR A 175 -1.43 -9.39 0.40
CA THR A 175 -2.53 -10.11 1.07
C THR A 175 -2.34 -10.09 2.59
N GLU A 176 -1.13 -10.40 3.07
CA GLU A 176 -0.80 -10.34 4.50
C GLU A 176 -0.99 -8.93 5.08
N MET A 177 -0.62 -7.89 4.33
CA MET A 177 -0.86 -6.50 4.72
C MET A 177 -2.36 -6.20 4.84
N SER A 178 -3.16 -6.65 3.88
CA SER A 178 -4.61 -6.48 3.90
C SER A 178 -5.25 -7.19 5.09
N ASP A 179 -4.82 -8.42 5.36
CA ASP A 179 -5.32 -9.22 6.47
C ASP A 179 -4.93 -8.61 7.82
N PHE A 180 -3.72 -8.10 7.94
CA PHE A 180 -3.25 -7.40 9.14
C PHE A 180 -4.13 -6.20 9.47
N TYR A 181 -4.34 -5.29 8.49
CA TYR A 181 -5.14 -4.07 8.73
C TYR A 181 -6.65 -4.33 8.88
N ARG A 182 -7.16 -5.47 8.43
CA ARG A 182 -8.58 -5.81 8.55
C ARG A 182 -8.90 -6.60 9.81
N ASN A 183 -7.98 -7.44 10.25
CA ASN A 183 -8.29 -8.46 11.27
C ASN A 183 -7.46 -8.31 12.54
N GLU A 184 -6.36 -7.56 12.48
CA GLU A 184 -5.43 -7.46 13.59
C GLU A 184 -5.35 -6.07 14.23
N VAL A 185 -5.90 -5.04 13.59
CA VAL A 185 -5.85 -3.65 14.07
C VAL A 185 -7.25 -3.11 14.30
#